data_b005123db452d9951750736c1be4181e
#
_entry.id   b005123db452d9951750736c1be4181e
#
_cell.length_a   1.000
_cell.length_b   1.000
_cell.length_c   1.000
_cell.angle_alpha   90.00
_cell.angle_beta   90.00
_cell.angle_gamma   90.00
#
_symmetry.space_group_name_H-M   'P 1'
#
loop_
_entity.id
_entity.type
_entity.pdbx_description
1 polymer ?
#
loop_
_entity_poly.entity_id
_entity_poly.type
_entity_poly.pdbx_seq_one_letter_code
_entity_poly.pdbx_strand_id
1 'polypeptide(L)'
;LEGEIGPHMKFRGKDVLNWSINNYYGLANNSEIREKETELIQQYGLSTPMGSRLMTGETVLHEELESRLAEFTQKGDCFVLNSFYQGMISVIDSLCCKNDTAVYSHDVHSSIQDGIRLHSNRRFIYYKNDIDAIEEQVAKACEAAKEKDGGVIFITEGVIGVTGEFAPLDKIVALKEKYDFLLIVEDAHGFGTIGPNRIGVADYYGVQDKVDLTVGTFGKAMSITGGFVAGDEELINFLRYNMRSQTFSEA
;
A
#
# COMPACT_ATOMS: atom_id res chain seq x y z
N LEU A 1 -7.44 -24.13 -10.35
CA LEU A 1 -6.20 -24.23 -11.13
C LEU A 1 -5.28 -25.25 -10.47
N GLU A 2 -4.51 -25.99 -11.28
CA GLU A 2 -3.62 -27.06 -10.83
C GLU A 2 -2.24 -26.88 -11.50
N GLY A 3 -1.18 -27.34 -10.82
CA GLY A 3 0.19 -27.23 -11.27
C GLY A 3 0.94 -26.04 -10.70
N GLU A 4 2.12 -25.80 -11.20
CA GLU A 4 2.92 -24.64 -10.82
C GLU A 4 2.25 -23.33 -11.27
N ILE A 5 2.39 -22.28 -10.44
CA ILE A 5 1.84 -20.96 -10.76
C ILE A 5 2.58 -20.39 -11.97
N GLY A 6 1.85 -20.14 -13.06
CA GLY A 6 2.46 -19.65 -14.29
C GLY A 6 1.44 -19.39 -15.38
N PRO A 7 1.90 -18.99 -16.58
CA PRO A 7 1.01 -18.72 -17.71
C PRO A 7 0.29 -19.97 -18.22
N HIS A 8 0.88 -21.16 -18.06
CA HIS A 8 0.29 -22.44 -18.45
C HIS A 8 -0.04 -23.25 -17.21
N MET A 9 -1.32 -23.48 -16.98
CA MET A 9 -1.85 -24.23 -15.83
C MET A 9 -2.96 -25.17 -16.28
N LYS A 10 -3.42 -26.05 -15.39
CA LYS A 10 -4.60 -26.88 -15.65
C LYS A 10 -5.82 -26.36 -14.92
N PHE A 11 -6.96 -26.40 -15.58
CA PHE A 11 -8.25 -26.15 -14.98
C PHE A 11 -9.18 -27.32 -15.27
N ARG A 12 -9.57 -28.06 -14.23
CA ARG A 12 -10.39 -29.29 -14.35
C ARG A 12 -9.80 -30.28 -15.36
N GLY A 13 -8.50 -30.51 -15.27
CA GLY A 13 -7.76 -31.44 -16.13
C GLY A 13 -7.47 -30.95 -17.56
N LYS A 14 -7.87 -29.74 -17.95
CA LYS A 14 -7.60 -29.13 -19.26
C LYS A 14 -6.49 -28.09 -19.16
N ASP A 15 -5.59 -28.09 -20.12
CA ASP A 15 -4.56 -27.06 -20.23
C ASP A 15 -5.20 -25.72 -20.58
N VAL A 16 -4.83 -24.68 -19.84
CA VAL A 16 -5.32 -23.30 -20.03
C VAL A 16 -4.17 -22.30 -19.98
N LEU A 17 -4.32 -21.25 -20.77
CA LEU A 17 -3.46 -20.07 -20.66
C LEU A 17 -4.07 -19.15 -19.58
N ASN A 18 -3.30 -18.90 -18.52
CA ASN A 18 -3.75 -18.13 -17.37
C ASN A 18 -3.30 -16.67 -17.48
N TRP A 19 -4.26 -15.77 -17.64
CA TRP A 19 -4.07 -14.32 -17.75
C TRP A 19 -4.36 -13.55 -16.46
N SER A 20 -4.77 -14.25 -15.38
CA SER A 20 -5.34 -13.63 -14.17
C SER A 20 -4.40 -13.60 -12.97
N ILE A 21 -3.14 -14.01 -13.12
CA ILE A 21 -2.17 -13.99 -12.02
C ILE A 21 -1.29 -12.73 -12.07
N ASN A 22 -0.96 -12.21 -10.88
CA ASN A 22 -0.12 -11.02 -10.72
C ASN A 22 1.38 -11.36 -10.50
N ASN A 23 1.84 -12.50 -10.97
CA ASN A 23 3.25 -12.93 -10.89
C ASN A 23 4.09 -12.22 -11.96
N TYR A 24 4.25 -10.90 -11.87
CA TYR A 24 4.76 -10.02 -12.93
C TYR A 24 6.17 -10.40 -13.42
N TYR A 25 7.02 -10.86 -12.52
CA TYR A 25 8.41 -11.26 -12.82
C TYR A 25 8.64 -12.77 -12.77
N GLY A 26 7.60 -13.57 -12.55
CA GLY A 26 7.74 -15.02 -12.44
C GLY A 26 8.45 -15.48 -11.15
N LEU A 27 8.55 -14.63 -10.14
CA LEU A 27 9.29 -14.92 -8.90
C LEU A 27 8.71 -16.10 -8.11
N ALA A 28 7.42 -16.38 -8.24
CA ALA A 28 6.78 -17.52 -7.59
C ALA A 28 7.45 -18.88 -7.91
N ASN A 29 8.13 -18.98 -9.07
CA ASN A 29 8.81 -20.20 -9.51
C ASN A 29 10.34 -20.08 -9.53
N ASN A 30 10.89 -19.01 -8.94
CA ASN A 30 12.33 -18.82 -8.87
C ASN A 30 12.96 -19.84 -7.92
N SER A 31 13.91 -20.65 -8.40
CA SER A 31 14.54 -21.73 -7.63
C SER A 31 15.37 -21.20 -6.46
N GLU A 32 16.10 -20.11 -6.64
CA GLU A 32 16.96 -19.51 -5.62
C GLU A 32 16.12 -19.00 -4.43
N ILE A 33 14.96 -18.38 -4.71
CA ILE A 33 14.02 -17.92 -3.69
C ILE A 33 13.46 -19.12 -2.91
N ARG A 34 13.05 -20.21 -3.60
CA ARG A 34 12.52 -21.43 -2.97
C ARG A 34 13.56 -22.14 -2.11
N GLU A 35 14.80 -22.19 -2.58
CA GLU A 35 15.91 -22.77 -1.79
C GLU A 35 16.14 -21.94 -0.54
N LYS A 36 16.17 -20.60 -0.65
CA LYS A 36 16.35 -19.71 0.50
C LYS A 36 15.21 -19.79 1.49
N GLU A 37 13.97 -19.85 1.02
CA GLU A 37 12.79 -20.06 1.87
C GLU A 37 12.92 -21.38 2.66
N THR A 38 13.33 -22.45 1.99
CA THR A 38 13.54 -23.76 2.63
C THR A 38 14.61 -23.70 3.74
N GLU A 39 15.72 -23.01 3.50
CA GLU A 39 16.76 -22.79 4.52
C GLU A 39 16.20 -22.03 5.73
N LEU A 40 15.45 -20.93 5.48
CA LEU A 40 14.87 -20.13 6.54
C LEU A 40 13.83 -20.91 7.36
N ILE A 41 12.99 -21.72 6.72
CA ILE A 41 12.05 -22.61 7.41
C ILE A 41 12.79 -23.61 8.31
N GLN A 42 13.91 -24.16 7.85
CA GLN A 42 14.72 -25.07 8.68
C GLN A 42 15.36 -24.36 9.87
N GLN A 43 15.76 -23.12 9.71
CA GLN A 43 16.41 -22.32 10.76
C GLN A 43 15.43 -21.77 11.79
N TYR A 44 14.30 -21.23 11.33
CA TYR A 44 13.37 -20.45 12.16
C TYR A 44 12.03 -21.15 12.42
N GLY A 45 11.71 -22.23 11.70
CA GLY A 45 10.41 -22.90 11.77
C GLY A 45 9.40 -22.37 10.75
N LEU A 46 8.17 -22.93 10.79
CA LEU A 46 7.12 -22.61 9.81
C LEU A 46 6.46 -21.25 10.04
N SER A 47 6.41 -20.84 11.28
CA SER A 47 5.77 -19.58 11.67
C SER A 47 6.53 -19.00 12.84
N THR A 48 7.34 -18.05 12.56
CA THR A 48 8.16 -17.36 13.55
C THR A 48 7.94 -15.85 13.39
N PRO A 49 7.82 -15.14 14.52
CA PRO A 49 8.06 -15.54 15.91
C PRO A 49 6.82 -15.91 16.73
N MET A 50 5.67 -16.19 16.15
CA MET A 50 4.46 -16.61 16.87
C MET A 50 4.01 -15.64 17.95
N GLY A 51 4.12 -14.35 17.66
CA GLY A 51 3.71 -13.29 18.55
C GLY A 51 3.49 -11.97 17.81
N SER A 52 2.70 -11.09 18.42
CA SER A 52 2.50 -9.74 17.92
C SER A 52 3.82 -8.98 17.83
N ARG A 53 4.05 -8.27 16.76
CA ARG A 53 5.28 -7.47 16.55
C ARG A 53 5.52 -6.44 17.64
N LEU A 54 4.46 -5.88 18.22
CA LEU A 54 4.57 -4.94 19.34
C LEU A 54 5.07 -5.60 20.63
N MET A 55 4.86 -6.90 20.80
CA MET A 55 5.19 -7.64 22.04
C MET A 55 6.50 -8.42 21.90
N THR A 56 6.46 -9.49 21.15
CA THR A 56 7.57 -10.46 21.02
C THR A 56 7.83 -10.90 19.59
N GLY A 57 7.06 -10.39 18.64
CA GLY A 57 7.08 -10.79 17.24
C GLY A 57 8.07 -10.03 16.37
N GLU A 58 8.77 -9.04 16.89
CA GLU A 58 9.81 -8.34 16.15
C GLU A 58 11.07 -9.19 16.03
N THR A 59 11.65 -9.29 14.84
CA THR A 59 12.88 -10.04 14.59
C THR A 59 13.85 -9.21 13.76
N VAL A 60 15.13 -9.59 13.79
CA VAL A 60 16.17 -8.99 12.96
C VAL A 60 15.85 -9.07 11.44
N LEU A 61 15.05 -10.06 11.01
CA LEU A 61 14.62 -10.17 9.61
C LEU A 61 13.60 -9.09 9.25
N HIS A 62 12.71 -8.73 10.16
CA HIS A 62 11.79 -7.62 9.98
C HIS A 62 12.55 -6.30 9.89
N GLU A 63 13.46 -6.04 10.83
CA GLU A 63 14.27 -4.82 10.85
C GLU A 63 15.11 -4.67 9.56
N GLU A 64 15.75 -5.75 9.10
CA GLU A 64 16.52 -5.74 7.86
C GLU A 64 15.62 -5.48 6.63
N LEU A 65 14.47 -6.12 6.55
CA LEU A 65 13.52 -5.94 5.45
C LEU A 65 12.96 -4.51 5.42
N GLU A 66 12.56 -3.98 6.57
CA GLU A 66 12.04 -2.61 6.69
C GLU A 66 13.09 -1.56 6.33
N SER A 67 14.33 -1.74 6.80
CA SER A 67 15.45 -0.87 6.43
C SER A 67 15.69 -0.86 4.91
N ARG A 68 15.70 -2.04 4.27
CA ARG A 68 15.87 -2.15 2.81
C ARG A 68 14.69 -1.57 2.03
N LEU A 69 13.47 -1.72 2.53
CA LEU A 69 12.29 -1.13 1.91
C LEU A 69 12.27 0.40 2.04
N ALA A 70 12.66 0.94 3.19
CA ALA A 70 12.82 2.38 3.39
C ALA A 70 13.84 2.98 2.41
N GLU A 71 15.02 2.35 2.28
CA GLU A 71 16.03 2.74 1.30
C GLU A 71 15.49 2.64 -0.14
N PHE A 72 14.88 1.51 -0.50
CA PHE A 72 14.34 1.28 -1.85
C PHE A 72 13.26 2.29 -2.22
N THR A 73 12.36 2.60 -1.28
CA THR A 73 11.26 3.55 -1.49
C THR A 73 11.67 5.01 -1.31
N GLN A 74 12.94 5.27 -0.93
CA GLN A 74 13.47 6.61 -0.66
C GLN A 74 12.67 7.33 0.44
N LYS A 75 12.25 6.60 1.48
CA LYS A 75 11.52 7.10 2.64
C LYS A 75 12.35 7.00 3.91
N GLY A 76 11.95 7.74 4.94
CA GLY A 76 12.65 7.76 6.24
C GLY A 76 12.58 6.45 6.99
N ASP A 77 11.42 5.76 6.93
CA ASP A 77 11.19 4.46 7.58
C ASP A 77 10.13 3.66 6.83
N CYS A 78 10.02 2.39 7.18
CA CYS A 78 9.05 1.45 6.62
C CYS A 78 8.51 0.51 7.71
N PHE A 79 7.26 0.07 7.57
CA PHE A 79 6.65 -0.93 8.41
C PHE A 79 6.04 -2.04 7.56
N VAL A 80 6.51 -3.28 7.76
CA VAL A 80 6.02 -4.47 7.06
C VAL A 80 4.66 -4.90 7.60
N LEU A 81 3.78 -5.30 6.70
CA LEU A 81 2.38 -5.66 6.97
C LEU A 81 2.15 -7.14 6.67
N ASN A 82 1.53 -7.88 7.57
CA ASN A 82 1.22 -9.31 7.41
C ASN A 82 0.27 -9.56 6.24
N SER A 83 -0.67 -8.64 6.02
CA SER A 83 -1.66 -8.67 4.95
C SER A 83 -1.85 -7.27 4.41
N PHE A 84 -1.69 -7.10 3.10
CA PHE A 84 -1.89 -5.80 2.47
C PHE A 84 -3.30 -5.24 2.69
N TYR A 85 -4.35 -6.06 2.48
CA TYR A 85 -5.73 -5.62 2.63
C TYR A 85 -6.03 -5.10 4.04
N GLN A 86 -5.69 -5.90 5.06
CA GLN A 86 -5.88 -5.53 6.46
C GLN A 86 -4.97 -4.37 6.87
N GLY A 87 -3.75 -4.36 6.37
CA GLY A 87 -2.79 -3.28 6.60
C GLY A 87 -3.29 -1.95 6.08
N MET A 88 -3.79 -1.89 4.83
CA MET A 88 -4.34 -0.67 4.25
C MET A 88 -5.55 -0.14 5.05
N ILE A 89 -6.47 -1.03 5.46
CA ILE A 89 -7.58 -0.66 6.35
C ILE A 89 -7.02 -0.05 7.65
N SER A 90 -6.02 -0.69 8.25
CA SER A 90 -5.46 -0.26 9.54
C SER A 90 -4.65 1.02 9.45
N VAL A 91 -3.94 1.28 8.35
CA VAL A 91 -3.30 2.57 8.06
C VAL A 91 -4.35 3.69 8.09
N ILE A 92 -5.43 3.52 7.34
CA ILE A 92 -6.50 4.51 7.26
C ILE A 92 -7.18 4.69 8.63
N ASP A 93 -7.51 3.58 9.30
CA ASP A 93 -8.13 3.59 10.64
C ASP A 93 -7.27 4.33 11.68
N SER A 94 -5.96 4.14 11.62
CA SER A 94 -5.03 4.79 12.56
C SER A 94 -4.87 6.29 12.34
N LEU A 95 -4.98 6.74 11.07
CA LEU A 95 -4.74 8.13 10.70
C LEU A 95 -6.00 8.97 10.65
N CYS A 96 -7.16 8.36 10.42
CA CYS A 96 -8.43 9.07 10.32
C CYS A 96 -9.09 9.27 11.69
N CYS A 97 -9.39 10.51 12.02
CA CYS A 97 -10.18 10.88 13.17
C CYS A 97 -11.63 11.23 12.77
N LYS A 98 -12.51 11.32 13.76
CA LYS A 98 -13.94 11.63 13.59
C LYS A 98 -14.23 12.92 12.82
N ASN A 99 -13.36 13.92 12.93
CA ASN A 99 -13.54 15.24 12.34
C ASN A 99 -12.88 15.38 10.96
N ASP A 100 -12.03 14.41 10.58
CA ASP A 100 -11.30 14.45 9.32
C ASP A 100 -12.20 14.20 8.11
N THR A 101 -11.73 14.62 6.97
CA THR A 101 -12.35 14.37 5.66
C THR A 101 -11.45 13.51 4.81
N ALA A 102 -12.04 12.67 3.96
CA ALA A 102 -11.32 11.80 3.04
C ALA A 102 -11.65 12.15 1.58
N VAL A 103 -10.61 12.34 0.76
CA VAL A 103 -10.71 12.51 -0.70
C VAL A 103 -10.16 11.27 -1.37
N TYR A 104 -10.91 10.67 -2.30
CA TYR A 104 -10.46 9.48 -3.02
C TYR A 104 -11.22 9.26 -4.33
N SER A 105 -10.66 8.45 -5.23
CA SER A 105 -11.32 8.04 -6.47
C SER A 105 -12.46 7.06 -6.20
N HIS A 106 -13.52 7.13 -6.99
CA HIS A 106 -14.58 6.13 -7.01
C HIS A 106 -14.04 4.70 -7.26
N ASP A 107 -13.01 4.59 -8.08
CA ASP A 107 -12.47 3.31 -8.56
C ASP A 107 -11.36 2.72 -7.67
N VAL A 108 -11.12 3.30 -6.49
CA VAL A 108 -10.09 2.76 -5.57
C VAL A 108 -10.45 1.37 -5.04
N HIS A 109 -9.41 0.61 -4.72
CA HIS A 109 -9.51 -0.74 -4.18
C HIS A 109 -10.40 -0.81 -2.93
N SER A 110 -11.07 -1.95 -2.73
CA SER A 110 -12.00 -2.16 -1.62
C SER A 110 -11.37 -1.94 -0.24
N SER A 111 -10.07 -2.22 -0.07
CA SER A 111 -9.38 -1.97 1.20
C SER A 111 -9.35 -0.49 1.61
N ILE A 112 -9.24 0.42 0.64
CA ILE A 112 -9.32 1.87 0.87
C ILE A 112 -10.75 2.25 1.28
N GLN A 113 -11.74 1.78 0.52
CA GLN A 113 -13.15 2.04 0.82
C GLN A 113 -13.55 1.52 2.20
N ASP A 114 -13.11 0.32 2.56
CA ASP A 114 -13.44 -0.29 3.85
C ASP A 114 -12.73 0.40 5.01
N GLY A 115 -11.47 0.81 4.84
CA GLY A 115 -10.76 1.63 5.84
C GLY A 115 -11.48 2.96 6.12
N ILE A 116 -11.91 3.66 5.06
CA ILE A 116 -12.65 4.91 5.20
C ILE A 116 -14.04 4.69 5.85
N ARG A 117 -14.68 3.54 5.63
CA ARG A 117 -15.99 3.20 6.22
C ARG A 117 -15.96 2.99 7.73
N LEU A 118 -14.81 2.68 8.32
CA LEU A 118 -14.68 2.54 9.78
C LEU A 118 -14.92 3.86 10.52
N HIS A 119 -14.76 4.99 9.83
CA HIS A 119 -14.97 6.32 10.39
C HIS A 119 -16.21 7.00 9.79
N SER A 120 -16.85 7.84 10.61
CA SER A 120 -18.01 8.63 10.18
C SER A 120 -17.60 9.91 9.43
N ASN A 121 -16.42 9.93 8.84
CA ASN A 121 -15.90 11.12 8.17
C ASN A 121 -16.68 11.45 6.90
N ARG A 122 -16.66 12.72 6.54
CA ARG A 122 -17.18 13.21 5.27
C ARG A 122 -16.27 12.72 4.14
N ARG A 123 -16.89 12.23 3.06
CA ARG A 123 -16.23 11.62 1.91
C ARG A 123 -16.43 12.49 0.69
N PHE A 124 -15.33 12.79 0.01
CA PHE A 124 -15.29 13.57 -1.21
C PHE A 124 -14.74 12.69 -2.32
N ILE A 125 -15.60 12.27 -3.23
CA ILE A 125 -15.30 11.25 -4.24
C ILE A 125 -15.21 11.91 -5.60
N TYR A 126 -14.10 11.68 -6.31
CA TYR A 126 -13.98 12.04 -7.71
C TYR A 126 -14.16 10.81 -8.61
N TYR A 127 -14.76 11.03 -9.78
CA TYR A 127 -15.12 9.97 -10.73
C TYR A 127 -14.27 9.95 -12.00
N LYS A 128 -13.42 10.94 -12.17
CA LYS A 128 -12.52 11.05 -13.31
C LYS A 128 -11.14 11.38 -12.78
N ASN A 129 -10.15 10.75 -13.38
CA ASN A 129 -8.75 11.00 -13.09
C ASN A 129 -8.26 12.30 -13.75
N ASP A 130 -9.05 13.37 -13.58
CA ASP A 130 -8.91 14.70 -14.13
C ASP A 130 -8.65 15.70 -13.01
N ILE A 131 -7.62 16.52 -13.17
CA ILE A 131 -7.12 17.39 -12.09
C ILE A 131 -8.17 18.42 -11.63
N ASP A 132 -8.99 18.94 -12.53
CA ASP A 132 -10.00 19.94 -12.16
C ASP A 132 -11.09 19.30 -11.28
N ALA A 133 -11.50 18.07 -11.61
CA ALA A 133 -12.44 17.29 -10.79
C ALA A 133 -11.83 16.90 -9.43
N ILE A 134 -10.54 16.57 -9.40
CA ILE A 134 -9.80 16.26 -8.17
C ILE A 134 -9.71 17.52 -7.29
N GLU A 135 -9.27 18.66 -7.85
CA GLU A 135 -9.11 19.91 -7.10
C GLU A 135 -10.44 20.38 -6.51
N GLU A 136 -11.55 20.23 -7.25
CA GLU A 136 -12.89 20.57 -6.75
C GLU A 136 -13.22 19.77 -5.46
N GLN A 137 -12.92 18.47 -5.42
CA GLN A 137 -13.19 17.65 -4.24
C GLN A 137 -12.23 17.96 -3.09
N VAL A 138 -10.97 18.25 -3.37
CA VAL A 138 -9.98 18.68 -2.36
C VAL A 138 -10.41 19.99 -1.71
N ALA A 139 -10.81 20.99 -2.51
CA ALA A 139 -11.28 22.27 -1.99
C ALA A 139 -12.48 22.10 -1.04
N LYS A 140 -13.49 21.32 -1.46
CA LYS A 140 -14.66 21.01 -0.62
C LYS A 140 -14.30 20.28 0.66
N ALA A 141 -13.34 19.34 0.58
CA ALA A 141 -12.87 18.60 1.74
C ALA A 141 -12.17 19.51 2.75
N CYS A 142 -11.31 20.43 2.27
CA CYS A 142 -10.62 21.40 3.11
C CYS A 142 -11.59 22.36 3.81
N GLU A 143 -12.60 22.86 3.11
CA GLU A 143 -13.66 23.68 3.73
C GLU A 143 -14.39 22.92 4.82
N ALA A 144 -14.79 21.68 4.53
CA ALA A 144 -15.53 20.85 5.48
C ALA A 144 -14.69 20.42 6.69
N ALA A 145 -13.39 20.22 6.54
CA ALA A 145 -12.47 19.93 7.62
C ALA A 145 -12.30 21.12 8.58
N LYS A 146 -12.13 22.34 8.03
CA LYS A 146 -12.04 23.59 8.82
C LYS A 146 -13.25 23.83 9.71
N GLU A 147 -14.46 23.48 9.28
CA GLU A 147 -15.69 23.62 10.09
C GLU A 147 -15.65 22.81 11.40
N LYS A 148 -14.83 21.76 11.46
CA LYS A 148 -14.78 20.80 12.57
C LYS A 148 -13.41 20.69 13.23
N ASP A 149 -12.48 21.55 12.87
CA ASP A 149 -11.08 21.46 13.33
C ASP A 149 -10.48 20.06 13.03
N GLY A 150 -10.70 19.59 11.81
CA GLY A 150 -10.20 18.31 11.30
C GLY A 150 -9.17 18.49 10.20
N GLY A 151 -8.51 17.39 9.82
CA GLY A 151 -7.58 17.29 8.71
C GLY A 151 -8.22 16.75 7.42
N VAL A 152 -7.44 16.74 6.36
CA VAL A 152 -7.82 16.14 5.07
C VAL A 152 -6.85 15.00 4.76
N ILE A 153 -7.37 13.82 4.45
CA ILE A 153 -6.59 12.70 3.95
C ILE A 153 -6.97 12.47 2.49
N PHE A 154 -5.97 12.57 1.60
CA PHE A 154 -6.12 12.25 0.19
C PHE A 154 -5.53 10.87 -0.07
N ILE A 155 -6.34 9.94 -0.58
CA ILE A 155 -5.91 8.57 -0.85
C ILE A 155 -6.17 8.23 -2.31
N THR A 156 -5.14 7.77 -3.02
CA THR A 156 -5.27 7.31 -4.40
C THR A 156 -4.44 6.05 -4.63
N GLU A 157 -4.83 5.28 -5.65
CA GLU A 157 -3.92 4.28 -6.22
C GLU A 157 -2.93 4.98 -7.16
N GLY A 158 -1.69 4.54 -7.20
CA GLY A 158 -0.73 4.98 -8.20
C GLY A 158 -1.12 4.50 -9.60
N VAL A 159 -1.26 3.18 -9.76
CA VAL A 159 -1.91 2.55 -10.92
C VAL A 159 -3.29 2.11 -10.51
N ILE A 160 -4.32 2.69 -11.08
CA ILE A 160 -5.72 2.32 -10.80
C ILE A 160 -5.97 0.92 -11.35
N GLY A 161 -6.16 -0.04 -10.45
CA GLY A 161 -6.20 -1.46 -10.82
C GLY A 161 -7.31 -1.84 -11.79
N VAL A 162 -8.43 -1.12 -11.78
CA VAL A 162 -9.60 -1.37 -12.66
C VAL A 162 -9.37 -0.85 -14.08
N THR A 163 -8.76 0.32 -14.23
CA THR A 163 -8.61 1.00 -15.53
C THR A 163 -7.21 0.88 -16.11
N GLY A 164 -6.20 0.64 -15.27
CA GLY A 164 -4.78 0.66 -15.64
C GLY A 164 -4.22 2.07 -15.85
N GLU A 165 -4.98 3.11 -15.55
CA GLU A 165 -4.54 4.49 -15.64
C GLU A 165 -3.64 4.85 -14.46
N PHE A 166 -2.69 5.77 -14.69
CA PHE A 166 -1.90 6.37 -13.63
C PHE A 166 -2.64 7.54 -13.01
N ALA A 167 -2.65 7.64 -11.69
CA ALA A 167 -3.05 8.86 -11.02
C ALA A 167 -2.09 9.99 -11.41
N PRO A 168 -2.57 11.21 -11.70
CA PRO A 168 -1.73 12.34 -12.09
C PRO A 168 -1.01 12.93 -10.86
N LEU A 169 -0.08 12.15 -10.27
CA LEU A 169 0.56 12.47 -8.99
C LEU A 169 1.37 13.77 -9.04
N ASP A 170 1.98 14.11 -10.18
CA ASP A 170 2.65 15.38 -10.40
C ASP A 170 1.72 16.58 -10.17
N LYS A 171 0.48 16.47 -10.63
CA LYS A 171 -0.54 17.52 -10.47
C LYS A 171 -1.17 17.48 -9.08
N ILE A 172 -1.39 16.29 -8.52
CA ILE A 172 -1.94 16.12 -7.15
C ILE A 172 -0.99 16.73 -6.12
N VAL A 173 0.31 16.47 -6.21
CA VAL A 173 1.28 17.07 -5.29
C VAL A 173 1.38 18.59 -5.44
N ALA A 174 1.13 19.13 -6.65
CA ALA A 174 1.08 20.58 -6.84
C ALA A 174 -0.10 21.22 -6.10
N LEU A 175 -1.18 20.49 -5.84
CA LEU A 175 -2.29 21.00 -5.03
C LEU A 175 -1.89 21.23 -3.56
N LYS A 176 -0.83 20.58 -3.05
CA LYS A 176 -0.31 20.80 -1.68
C LYS A 176 0.23 22.24 -1.49
N GLU A 177 0.50 22.98 -2.57
CA GLU A 177 0.85 24.38 -2.48
C GLU A 177 -0.35 25.28 -2.10
N LYS A 178 -1.57 24.81 -2.37
CA LYS A 178 -2.82 25.55 -2.11
C LYS A 178 -3.60 24.96 -0.94
N TYR A 179 -3.52 23.66 -0.73
CA TYR A 179 -4.36 22.90 0.19
C TYR A 179 -3.50 22.07 1.12
N ASP A 180 -3.88 22.02 2.38
CA ASP A 180 -3.23 21.16 3.37
C ASP A 180 -3.94 19.80 3.42
N PHE A 181 -3.23 18.73 3.05
CA PHE A 181 -3.71 17.36 3.13
C PHE A 181 -2.57 16.35 3.23
N LEU A 182 -2.83 15.25 3.92
CA LEU A 182 -1.95 14.08 3.95
C LEU A 182 -2.18 13.25 2.67
N LEU A 183 -1.14 13.00 1.87
CA LEU A 183 -1.22 12.23 0.64
C LEU A 183 -0.76 10.79 0.86
N ILE A 184 -1.67 9.84 0.72
CA ILE A 184 -1.41 8.40 0.75
C ILE A 184 -1.53 7.84 -0.66
N VAL A 185 -0.46 7.24 -1.17
CA VAL A 185 -0.44 6.54 -2.46
C VAL A 185 -0.37 5.04 -2.22
N GLU A 186 -1.43 4.34 -2.59
CA GLU A 186 -1.46 2.89 -2.70
C GLU A 186 -0.87 2.51 -4.07
N ASP A 187 0.28 1.88 -4.11
CA ASP A 187 0.95 1.58 -5.37
C ASP A 187 1.23 0.07 -5.55
N ALA A 188 0.21 -0.73 -5.26
CA ALA A 188 0.29 -2.19 -5.34
C ALA A 188 0.63 -2.71 -6.75
N HIS A 189 0.24 -1.99 -7.79
CA HIS A 189 0.55 -2.34 -9.17
C HIS A 189 1.84 -1.70 -9.68
N GLY A 190 2.22 -0.55 -9.13
CA GLY A 190 3.42 0.19 -9.57
C GLY A 190 4.68 -0.23 -8.82
N PHE A 191 4.57 -0.61 -7.53
CA PHE A 191 5.71 -1.06 -6.73
C PHE A 191 6.42 -2.25 -7.39
N GLY A 192 7.72 -2.12 -7.56
CA GLY A 192 8.58 -3.09 -8.23
C GLY A 192 8.52 -3.02 -9.77
N THR A 193 7.63 -2.21 -10.38
CA THR A 193 7.38 -2.24 -11.82
C THR A 193 7.50 -0.90 -12.54
N ILE A 194 6.96 0.17 -11.96
CA ILE A 194 6.81 1.48 -12.59
C ILE A 194 7.87 2.46 -12.08
N GLY A 195 8.28 3.37 -12.94
CA GLY A 195 9.29 4.40 -12.67
C GLY A 195 10.71 3.97 -12.99
N PRO A 196 11.65 4.91 -13.11
CA PRO A 196 13.05 4.63 -13.43
C PRO A 196 13.74 3.75 -12.39
N ASN A 197 13.38 3.90 -11.11
CA ASN A 197 13.89 3.09 -10.02
C ASN A 197 12.93 1.95 -9.62
N ARG A 198 11.80 1.82 -10.31
CA ARG A 198 10.73 0.82 -10.03
C ARG A 198 10.09 0.97 -8.66
N ILE A 199 10.10 2.16 -8.11
CA ILE A 199 9.48 2.43 -6.79
C ILE A 199 7.95 2.52 -6.93
N GLY A 200 7.46 3.06 -8.07
CA GLY A 200 6.04 3.22 -8.35
C GLY A 200 5.73 4.45 -9.20
N VAL A 201 4.46 4.86 -9.20
CA VAL A 201 3.99 5.97 -10.05
C VAL A 201 4.52 7.33 -9.57
N ALA A 202 4.76 7.49 -8.26
CA ALA A 202 5.41 8.72 -7.76
C ALA A 202 6.84 8.86 -8.28
N ASP A 203 7.60 7.76 -8.37
CA ASP A 203 8.93 7.71 -9.00
C ASP A 203 8.86 8.02 -10.50
N TYR A 204 7.83 7.52 -11.19
CA TYR A 204 7.61 7.82 -12.61
C TYR A 204 7.46 9.32 -12.88
N TYR A 205 6.76 10.05 -12.01
CA TYR A 205 6.58 11.49 -12.12
C TYR A 205 7.69 12.30 -11.42
N GLY A 206 8.63 11.67 -10.72
CA GLY A 206 9.70 12.35 -9.99
C GLY A 206 9.22 13.14 -8.78
N VAL A 207 8.15 12.66 -8.12
CA VAL A 207 7.52 13.33 -6.96
C VAL A 207 7.48 12.44 -5.70
N GLN A 208 8.38 11.46 -5.64
CA GLN A 208 8.43 10.50 -4.53
C GLN A 208 8.60 11.17 -3.16
N ASP A 209 9.36 12.27 -3.09
CA ASP A 209 9.60 13.08 -1.91
C ASP A 209 8.37 13.88 -1.42
N LYS A 210 7.35 14.03 -2.27
CA LYS A 210 6.13 14.80 -1.99
C LYS A 210 4.96 13.96 -1.50
N VAL A 211 5.06 12.63 -1.63
CA VAL A 211 4.08 11.68 -1.13
C VAL A 211 4.37 11.42 0.35
N ASP A 212 3.39 11.57 1.23
CA ASP A 212 3.60 11.41 2.67
C ASP A 212 3.71 9.92 3.04
N LEU A 213 2.81 9.08 2.50
CA LEU A 213 2.86 7.63 2.67
C LEU A 213 2.74 6.90 1.34
N THR A 214 3.62 5.94 1.12
CA THR A 214 3.52 4.94 0.06
C THR A 214 3.15 3.59 0.67
N VAL A 215 2.09 2.96 0.16
CA VAL A 215 1.65 1.64 0.61
C VAL A 215 1.77 0.66 -0.56
N GLY A 216 2.55 -0.40 -0.37
CA GLY A 216 2.81 -1.40 -1.40
C GLY A 216 2.46 -2.82 -0.96
N THR A 217 2.21 -3.70 -1.92
CA THR A 217 1.95 -5.13 -1.67
C THR A 217 3.09 -6.00 -2.17
N PHE A 218 3.36 -7.07 -1.45
CA PHE A 218 4.23 -8.15 -1.93
C PHE A 218 3.48 -9.17 -2.79
N GLY A 219 2.13 -9.15 -2.80
CA GLY A 219 1.29 -10.13 -3.47
C GLY A 219 1.24 -10.06 -4.99
N LYS A 220 1.97 -9.13 -5.61
CA LYS A 220 2.02 -8.95 -7.06
C LYS A 220 3.45 -9.11 -7.57
N ALA A 221 4.22 -8.05 -7.72
CA ALA A 221 5.58 -8.12 -8.26
C ALA A 221 6.50 -9.05 -7.46
N MET A 222 6.36 -9.10 -6.14
CA MET A 222 7.21 -9.93 -5.26
C MET A 222 6.67 -11.36 -5.05
N SER A 223 5.45 -11.67 -5.49
CA SER A 223 4.84 -13.02 -5.50
C SER A 223 4.72 -13.69 -4.13
N ILE A 224 4.66 -12.92 -3.02
CA ILE A 224 4.47 -13.42 -1.65
C ILE A 224 3.37 -12.64 -0.93
N THR A 225 2.88 -13.19 0.18
CA THR A 225 1.87 -12.52 1.01
C THR A 225 2.48 -11.36 1.78
N GLY A 226 1.66 -10.35 2.09
CA GLY A 226 2.05 -9.19 2.87
C GLY A 226 2.13 -7.91 2.07
N GLY A 227 2.68 -6.89 2.70
CA GLY A 227 2.88 -5.58 2.13
C GLY A 227 3.72 -4.70 3.05
N PHE A 228 3.71 -3.41 2.78
CA PHE A 228 4.42 -2.44 3.60
C PHE A 228 3.75 -1.07 3.51
N VAL A 229 4.04 -0.23 4.50
CA VAL A 229 3.81 1.21 4.47
C VAL A 229 5.14 1.92 4.73
N ALA A 230 5.47 2.91 3.90
CA ALA A 230 6.71 3.68 3.99
C ALA A 230 6.41 5.18 3.98
N GLY A 231 7.14 5.95 4.78
CA GLY A 231 6.96 7.39 4.96
C GLY A 231 8.04 7.99 5.84
N ASP A 232 7.75 9.15 6.42
CA ASP A 232 8.64 9.75 7.41
C ASP A 232 8.70 8.91 8.69
N GLU A 233 9.85 8.88 9.35
CA GLU A 233 10.12 8.08 10.55
C GLU A 233 9.06 8.30 11.65
N GLU A 234 8.69 9.56 11.92
CA GLU A 234 7.70 9.89 12.95
C GLU A 234 6.31 9.30 12.63
N LEU A 235 5.91 9.36 11.37
CA LEU A 235 4.62 8.85 10.91
C LEU A 235 4.59 7.32 10.92
N ILE A 236 5.66 6.67 10.49
CA ILE A 236 5.78 5.21 10.54
C ILE A 236 5.82 4.72 11.99
N ASN A 237 6.56 5.40 12.87
CA ASN A 237 6.58 5.07 14.28
C ASN A 237 5.19 5.21 14.93
N PHE A 238 4.42 6.25 14.58
CA PHE A 238 3.03 6.37 15.01
C PHE A 238 2.20 5.16 14.56
N LEU A 239 2.32 4.74 13.30
CA LEU A 239 1.59 3.60 12.75
C LEU A 239 1.97 2.28 13.44
N ARG A 240 3.24 2.04 13.78
CA ARG A 240 3.71 0.83 14.50
C ARG A 240 2.91 0.58 15.78
N TYR A 241 2.57 1.64 16.50
CA TYR A 241 1.86 1.55 17.79
C TYR A 241 0.33 1.62 17.66
N ASN A 242 -0.20 2.09 16.53
CA ASN A 242 -1.64 2.34 16.38
C ASN A 242 -2.34 1.38 15.41
N MET A 243 -1.61 0.67 14.55
CA MET A 243 -2.20 -0.26 13.60
C MET A 243 -2.68 -1.55 14.28
N ARG A 244 -3.98 -1.64 14.51
CA ARG A 244 -4.61 -2.77 15.21
C ARG A 244 -4.40 -4.10 14.51
N SER A 245 -4.38 -4.12 13.18
CA SER A 245 -4.14 -5.34 12.40
C SER A 245 -2.73 -5.90 12.57
N GLN A 246 -1.78 -5.11 13.06
CA GLN A 246 -0.41 -5.54 13.32
C GLN A 246 -0.18 -5.80 14.82
N THR A 247 -0.86 -5.03 15.67
CA THR A 247 -0.75 -5.18 17.13
C THR A 247 -1.45 -6.45 17.63
N PHE A 248 -2.59 -6.82 17.03
CA PHE A 248 -3.43 -7.94 17.46
C PHE A 248 -3.42 -9.12 16.49
N SER A 249 -2.35 -9.28 15.71
CA SER A 249 -2.09 -10.45 14.88
C SER A 249 -0.65 -10.90 15.04
N GLU A 250 -0.38 -12.12 14.63
CA GLU A 250 0.96 -12.68 14.59
C GLU A 250 1.59 -12.45 13.21
N ALA A 251 2.88 -12.16 13.20
CA ALA A 251 3.63 -11.89 11.96
C ALA A 251 4.14 -13.17 11.33
#